data_aa5a39cc7a391d1ca2a4f640e5c96f2a
#
_entry.id   aa5a39cc7a391d1ca2a4f640e5c96f2a
#
_cell.length_a   1.000
_cell.length_b   1.000
_cell.length_c   1.000
_cell.angle_alpha   90.00
_cell.angle_beta   90.00
_cell.angle_gamma   90.00
#
_symmetry.space_group_name_H-M   'P 1'
#
loop_
_entity.id
_entity.type
_entity.pdbx_description
1 polymer ?
#
loop_
_entity_poly.entity_id
_entity_poly.type
_entity_poly.pdbx_seq_one_letter_code
_entity_poly.pdbx_strand_id
1 'polypeptide(L)'
;MKNFTFGTLEYVRPDVDAFEEKLKGFTERIKNAKSYAEVKAVILENDKVMSSLYTMLTVASIRNTLNTTDEFYEKEVAFTDERLPAAAPTEIAFTKAILDCPFTKELEEDLGKEYLVAAKRSLDRFNDKLVPFMQEENRLTTEYQKLMATAQIEFDGKTLNLYGIQKYFENPDREVRRAAFKKYSEFYESNEERLENIFSKLVDLRTRMGKALGYDTFTPLGYLQQGRSDYGQREVAAFREQVRKEIVPLCEKLYEAQAKRIGV
;
A
#
# COMPACT_ATOMS: atom_id res chain seq x y z
N MET A 1 32.60 -1.37 5.62
CA MET A 1 31.29 -0.85 5.16
C MET A 1 31.35 0.65 5.21
N LYS A 2 31.09 1.38 4.10
CA LYS A 2 30.92 2.84 4.18
C LYS A 2 29.77 3.13 5.11
N ASN A 3 29.91 4.12 6.01
CA ASN A 3 28.83 4.60 6.86
C ASN A 3 27.72 5.17 5.94
N PHE A 4 26.78 4.32 5.61
CA PHE A 4 25.64 4.62 4.76
C PHE A 4 24.52 5.18 5.64
N THR A 5 24.02 6.35 5.30
CA THR A 5 22.83 6.95 5.93
C THR A 5 21.79 7.24 4.85
N PHE A 6 20.51 7.24 5.22
CA PHE A 6 19.43 7.58 4.29
C PHE A 6 19.64 8.96 3.64
N GLY A 7 20.15 9.93 4.39
CA GLY A 7 20.44 11.29 3.89
C GLY A 7 21.54 11.36 2.83
N THR A 8 22.45 10.36 2.80
CA THR A 8 23.56 10.30 1.82
C THR A 8 23.28 9.37 0.64
N LEU A 9 22.11 8.73 0.60
CA LEU A 9 21.72 7.88 -0.51
C LEU A 9 21.39 8.75 -1.74
N GLU A 10 22.16 8.59 -2.80
CA GLU A 10 21.88 9.25 -4.07
C GLU A 10 20.65 8.61 -4.72
N TYR A 11 19.70 9.45 -5.12
CA TYR A 11 18.53 9.02 -5.86
C TYR A 11 18.84 9.04 -7.36
N VAL A 12 18.54 7.93 -8.00
CA VAL A 12 18.57 7.80 -9.46
C VAL A 12 17.22 7.29 -9.92
N ARG A 13 16.57 8.03 -10.83
CA ARG A 13 15.29 7.57 -11.41
C ARG A 13 15.48 6.20 -12.05
N PRO A 14 14.70 5.20 -11.68
CA PRO A 14 14.75 3.89 -12.31
C PRO A 14 14.39 3.95 -13.79
N ASP A 15 15.15 3.27 -14.61
CA ASP A 15 14.81 3.00 -16.01
C ASP A 15 13.85 1.81 -16.07
N VAL A 16 12.55 2.12 -16.10
CA VAL A 16 11.47 1.11 -16.10
C VAL A 16 11.46 0.34 -17.43
N ASP A 17 11.81 0.97 -18.55
CA ASP A 17 11.85 0.30 -19.85
C ASP A 17 12.97 -0.74 -19.88
N ALA A 18 14.16 -0.38 -19.41
CA ALA A 18 15.27 -1.33 -19.27
C ALA A 18 14.96 -2.45 -18.27
N PHE A 19 14.19 -2.15 -17.22
CA PHE A 19 13.69 -3.16 -16.28
C PHE A 19 12.75 -4.16 -16.98
N GLU A 20 11.76 -3.68 -17.73
CA GLU A 20 10.83 -4.54 -18.48
C GLU A 20 11.56 -5.44 -19.49
N GLU A 21 12.55 -4.91 -20.21
CA GLU A 21 13.35 -5.71 -21.16
C GLU A 21 14.15 -6.81 -20.45
N LYS A 22 14.77 -6.51 -19.31
CA LYS A 22 15.44 -7.54 -18.50
C LYS A 22 14.46 -8.62 -18.06
N LEU A 23 13.27 -8.23 -17.61
CA LEU A 23 12.25 -9.15 -17.11
C LEU A 23 11.70 -10.05 -18.22
N LYS A 24 11.52 -9.53 -19.44
CA LYS A 24 11.23 -10.34 -20.63
C LYS A 24 12.35 -11.36 -20.91
N GLY A 25 13.61 -10.93 -20.82
CA GLY A 25 14.76 -11.82 -20.96
C GLY A 25 14.80 -12.92 -19.89
N PHE A 26 14.51 -12.59 -18.63
CA PHE A 26 14.39 -13.56 -17.55
C PHE A 26 13.22 -14.54 -17.79
N THR A 27 12.09 -14.06 -18.26
CA THR A 27 10.92 -14.87 -18.60
C THR A 27 11.29 -15.94 -19.64
N GLU A 28 11.99 -15.57 -20.71
CA GLU A 28 12.43 -16.52 -21.73
C GLU A 28 13.49 -17.51 -21.21
N ARG A 29 14.39 -17.07 -20.32
CA ARG A 29 15.36 -17.98 -19.67
C ARG A 29 14.65 -19.00 -18.77
N ILE A 30 13.62 -18.62 -18.01
CA ILE A 30 12.80 -19.56 -17.20
C ILE A 30 12.11 -20.59 -18.11
N LYS A 31 11.45 -20.15 -19.19
CA LYS A 31 10.76 -21.04 -20.14
C LYS A 31 11.68 -22.05 -20.79
N ASN A 32 12.93 -21.68 -21.06
CA ASN A 32 13.91 -22.51 -21.74
C ASN A 32 14.87 -23.27 -20.82
N ALA A 33 14.74 -23.10 -19.48
CA ALA A 33 15.60 -23.71 -18.49
C ALA A 33 15.57 -25.25 -18.58
N LYS A 34 16.74 -25.86 -18.47
CA LYS A 34 16.93 -27.31 -18.51
C LYS A 34 17.19 -27.93 -17.15
N SER A 35 17.35 -27.11 -16.14
CA SER A 35 17.60 -27.55 -14.75
C SER A 35 17.03 -26.54 -13.75
N TYR A 36 16.76 -27.03 -12.53
CA TYR A 36 16.39 -26.19 -11.40
C TYR A 36 17.47 -25.12 -11.10
N ALA A 37 18.74 -25.46 -11.23
CA ALA A 37 19.85 -24.53 -11.00
C ALA A 37 19.78 -23.29 -11.92
N GLU A 38 19.37 -23.48 -13.18
CA GLU A 38 19.18 -22.37 -14.12
C GLU A 38 17.99 -21.49 -13.71
N VAL A 39 16.85 -22.09 -13.29
CA VAL A 39 15.69 -21.35 -12.79
C VAL A 39 16.06 -20.54 -11.55
N LYS A 40 16.73 -21.15 -10.57
CA LYS A 40 17.17 -20.49 -9.34
C LYS A 40 18.12 -19.32 -9.64
N ALA A 41 19.06 -19.49 -10.57
CA ALA A 41 19.96 -18.41 -10.97
C ALA A 41 19.19 -17.20 -11.51
N VAL A 42 18.18 -17.42 -12.35
CA VAL A 42 17.35 -16.34 -12.90
C VAL A 42 16.54 -15.65 -11.80
N ILE A 43 15.95 -16.40 -10.85
CA ILE A 43 15.21 -15.82 -9.72
C ILE A 43 16.14 -14.92 -8.89
N LEU A 44 17.35 -15.38 -8.56
CA LEU A 44 18.32 -14.59 -7.79
C LEU A 44 18.82 -13.35 -8.54
N GLU A 45 18.95 -13.42 -9.87
CA GLU A 45 19.27 -12.25 -10.69
C GLU A 45 18.12 -11.26 -10.70
N ASN A 46 16.86 -11.74 -10.83
CA ASN A 46 15.68 -10.92 -10.76
C ASN A 46 15.55 -10.21 -9.42
N ASP A 47 15.77 -10.92 -8.30
CA ASP A 47 15.71 -10.35 -6.95
C ASP A 47 16.65 -9.15 -6.78
N LYS A 48 17.83 -9.19 -7.37
CA LYS A 48 18.78 -8.06 -7.35
C LYS A 48 18.26 -6.88 -8.16
N VAL A 49 17.67 -7.14 -9.33
CA VAL A 49 17.08 -6.09 -10.19
C VAL A 49 15.88 -5.45 -9.50
N MET A 50 14.96 -6.26 -8.96
CA MET A 50 13.80 -5.81 -8.20
C MET A 50 14.20 -5.02 -6.96
N SER A 51 15.16 -5.50 -6.19
CA SER A 51 15.66 -4.80 -4.99
C SER A 51 16.23 -3.42 -5.34
N SER A 52 16.97 -3.29 -6.45
CA SER A 52 17.49 -2.01 -6.91
C SER A 52 16.36 -1.05 -7.31
N LEU A 53 15.41 -1.53 -8.12
CA LEU A 53 14.23 -0.77 -8.55
C LEU A 53 13.45 -0.26 -7.34
N TYR A 54 12.98 -1.17 -6.47
CA TYR A 54 12.14 -0.81 -5.33
C TYR A 54 12.86 0.05 -4.30
N THR A 55 14.18 -0.05 -4.17
CA THR A 55 14.96 0.86 -3.32
C THR A 55 14.81 2.31 -3.79
N MET A 56 14.96 2.57 -5.08
CA MET A 56 14.84 3.93 -5.62
C MET A 56 13.40 4.44 -5.56
N LEU A 57 12.42 3.60 -5.88
CA LEU A 57 11.00 3.95 -5.74
C LEU A 57 10.65 4.32 -4.29
N THR A 58 11.13 3.53 -3.33
CA THR A 58 10.91 3.78 -1.90
C THR A 58 11.59 5.08 -1.45
N VAL A 59 12.81 5.37 -1.93
CA VAL A 59 13.52 6.62 -1.63
C VAL A 59 12.74 7.83 -2.14
N ALA A 60 12.22 7.78 -3.38
CA ALA A 60 11.40 8.86 -3.94
C ALA A 60 10.13 9.06 -3.10
N SER A 61 9.42 7.99 -2.79
CA SER A 61 8.20 8.01 -1.98
C SER A 61 8.45 8.60 -0.58
N ILE A 62 9.50 8.15 0.14
CA ILE A 62 9.82 8.66 1.47
C ILE A 62 10.17 10.15 1.41
N ARG A 63 11.00 10.58 0.46
CA ARG A 63 11.41 11.98 0.34
C ARG A 63 10.23 12.88 -0.02
N ASN A 64 9.34 12.43 -0.90
CA ASN A 64 8.09 13.14 -1.16
C ASN A 64 7.20 13.23 0.08
N THR A 65 7.10 12.16 0.88
CA THR A 65 6.32 12.16 2.13
C THR A 65 6.90 13.12 3.18
N LEU A 66 8.23 13.25 3.25
CA LEU A 66 8.91 14.20 4.16
C LEU A 66 8.69 15.66 3.75
N ASN A 67 8.57 15.93 2.45
CA ASN A 67 8.28 17.25 1.91
C ASN A 67 7.40 17.15 0.67
N THR A 68 6.09 17.20 0.85
CA THR A 68 5.09 17.09 -0.22
C THR A 68 5.02 18.30 -1.15
N THR A 69 5.81 19.36 -0.88
CA THR A 69 5.95 20.55 -1.73
C THR A 69 7.23 20.53 -2.57
N ASP A 70 8.04 19.48 -2.48
CA ASP A 70 9.22 19.27 -3.30
C ASP A 70 8.79 18.81 -4.70
N GLU A 71 8.81 19.73 -5.66
CA GLU A 71 8.39 19.48 -7.04
C GLU A 71 9.17 18.37 -7.74
N PHE A 72 10.43 18.11 -7.34
CA PHE A 72 11.20 17.04 -7.94
C PHE A 72 10.64 15.69 -7.52
N TYR A 73 10.49 15.44 -6.22
CA TYR A 73 9.96 14.16 -5.74
C TYR A 73 8.47 13.98 -6.00
N GLU A 74 7.69 15.07 -6.11
CA GLU A 74 6.31 15.00 -6.60
C GLU A 74 6.25 14.42 -8.03
N LYS A 75 7.12 14.90 -8.94
CA LYS A 75 7.22 14.38 -10.32
C LYS A 75 7.74 12.94 -10.37
N GLU A 76 8.65 12.55 -9.47
CA GLU A 76 9.15 11.18 -9.38
C GLU A 76 8.06 10.20 -8.92
N VAL A 77 7.24 10.58 -7.95
CA VAL A 77 6.10 9.78 -7.49
C VAL A 77 5.04 9.68 -8.59
N ALA A 78 4.68 10.79 -9.25
CA ALA A 78 3.73 10.77 -10.36
C ALA A 78 4.20 9.85 -11.51
N PHE A 79 5.49 9.89 -11.86
CA PHE A 79 6.10 8.96 -12.82
C PHE A 79 5.92 7.50 -12.38
N THR A 80 6.17 7.21 -11.11
CA THR A 80 6.01 5.86 -10.52
C THR A 80 4.56 5.40 -10.59
N ASP A 81 3.62 6.25 -10.19
CA ASP A 81 2.18 5.97 -10.16
C ASP A 81 1.62 5.60 -11.55
N GLU A 82 2.20 6.16 -12.60
CA GLU A 82 1.84 5.87 -13.99
C GLU A 82 2.57 4.63 -14.54
N ARG A 83 3.91 4.56 -14.35
CA ARG A 83 4.76 3.57 -15.04
C ARG A 83 4.72 2.18 -14.43
N LEU A 84 4.64 2.04 -13.10
CA LEU A 84 4.63 0.72 -12.48
C LEU A 84 3.38 -0.10 -12.82
N PRO A 85 2.16 0.43 -12.78
CA PRO A 85 1.00 -0.32 -13.25
C PRO A 85 1.13 -0.74 -14.72
N ALA A 86 1.73 0.09 -15.57
CA ALA A 86 1.96 -0.24 -16.97
C ALA A 86 2.97 -1.40 -17.16
N ALA A 87 3.94 -1.55 -16.26
CA ALA A 87 4.92 -2.65 -16.26
C ALA A 87 4.38 -3.97 -15.67
N ALA A 88 3.26 -3.91 -14.92
CA ALA A 88 2.68 -5.07 -14.25
C ALA A 88 2.43 -6.29 -15.16
N PRO A 89 1.94 -6.16 -16.42
CA PRO A 89 1.80 -7.31 -17.32
C PRO A 89 3.10 -8.09 -17.52
N THR A 90 4.25 -7.40 -17.59
CA THR A 90 5.57 -8.03 -17.74
C THR A 90 5.98 -8.79 -16.48
N GLU A 91 5.71 -8.24 -15.29
CA GLU A 91 5.93 -8.93 -14.00
C GLU A 91 5.05 -10.17 -13.86
N ILE A 92 3.79 -10.07 -14.26
CA ILE A 92 2.85 -11.21 -14.27
C ILE A 92 3.29 -12.30 -15.25
N ALA A 93 3.80 -11.94 -16.42
CA ALA A 93 4.32 -12.92 -17.39
C ALA A 93 5.53 -13.68 -16.83
N PHE A 94 6.44 -13.00 -16.11
CA PHE A 94 7.56 -13.64 -15.43
C PHE A 94 7.08 -14.58 -14.31
N THR A 95 6.17 -14.12 -13.45
CA THR A 95 5.58 -14.93 -12.37
C THR A 95 4.88 -16.17 -12.92
N LYS A 96 4.15 -16.03 -14.02
CA LYS A 96 3.52 -17.15 -14.71
C LYS A 96 4.55 -18.14 -15.23
N ALA A 97 5.63 -17.68 -15.84
CA ALA A 97 6.68 -18.57 -16.32
C ALA A 97 7.31 -19.39 -15.18
N ILE A 98 7.48 -18.82 -13.98
CA ILE A 98 7.94 -19.54 -12.78
C ILE A 98 6.93 -20.64 -12.38
N LEU A 99 5.63 -20.33 -12.36
CA LEU A 99 4.60 -21.29 -11.97
C LEU A 99 4.39 -22.40 -13.01
N ASP A 100 4.63 -22.11 -14.29
CA ASP A 100 4.49 -23.05 -15.40
C ASP A 100 5.76 -23.90 -15.66
N CYS A 101 6.89 -23.59 -14.98
CA CYS A 101 8.12 -24.31 -15.22
C CYS A 101 8.07 -25.74 -14.63
N PRO A 102 8.80 -26.73 -15.21
CA PRO A 102 8.75 -28.11 -14.75
C PRO A 102 9.44 -28.36 -13.39
N PHE A 103 10.05 -27.32 -12.77
CA PHE A 103 10.84 -27.42 -11.55
C PHE A 103 10.13 -26.83 -10.33
N THR A 104 8.79 -26.75 -10.35
CA THR A 104 7.99 -26.17 -9.25
C THR A 104 8.14 -26.96 -7.95
N LYS A 105 8.40 -28.27 -8.01
CA LYS A 105 8.63 -29.11 -6.83
C LYS A 105 9.94 -28.73 -6.13
N GLU A 106 11.01 -28.59 -6.89
CA GLU A 106 12.30 -28.14 -6.38
C GLU A 106 12.25 -26.71 -5.85
N LEU A 107 11.45 -25.84 -6.50
CA LEU A 107 11.18 -24.48 -6.00
C LEU A 107 10.49 -24.52 -4.63
N GLU A 108 9.48 -25.37 -4.45
CA GLU A 108 8.79 -25.53 -3.16
C GLU A 108 9.70 -26.08 -2.06
N GLU A 109 10.55 -27.06 -2.40
CA GLU A 109 11.51 -27.64 -1.47
C GLU A 109 12.61 -26.64 -1.03
N ASP A 110 13.04 -25.75 -1.90
CA ASP A 110 14.14 -24.81 -1.65
C ASP A 110 13.67 -23.44 -1.11
N LEU A 111 12.59 -22.87 -1.69
CA LEU A 111 12.09 -21.54 -1.34
C LEU A 111 10.85 -21.58 -0.41
N GLY A 112 10.32 -22.76 -0.17
CA GLY A 112 9.13 -22.97 0.64
C GLY A 112 7.81 -22.79 -0.13
N LYS A 113 6.76 -23.41 0.40
CA LYS A 113 5.41 -23.42 -0.17
C LYS A 113 4.86 -21.98 -0.37
N GLU A 114 5.14 -21.09 0.57
CA GLU A 114 4.61 -19.71 0.55
C GLU A 114 5.11 -18.91 -0.65
N TYR A 115 6.28 -19.23 -1.21
CA TYR A 115 6.77 -18.61 -2.44
C TYR A 115 5.80 -18.85 -3.62
N LEU A 116 5.38 -20.11 -3.82
CA LEU A 116 4.44 -20.45 -4.89
C LEU A 116 3.01 -19.92 -4.61
N VAL A 117 2.58 -19.93 -3.34
CA VAL A 117 1.30 -19.34 -2.94
C VAL A 117 1.27 -17.84 -3.24
N ALA A 118 2.34 -17.12 -2.91
CA ALA A 118 2.45 -15.68 -3.21
C ALA A 118 2.50 -15.40 -4.71
N ALA A 119 3.22 -16.22 -5.48
CA ALA A 119 3.28 -16.14 -6.94
C ALA A 119 1.89 -16.36 -7.55
N LYS A 120 1.16 -17.40 -7.14
CA LYS A 120 -0.21 -17.67 -7.60
C LYS A 120 -1.16 -16.52 -7.25
N ARG A 121 -1.12 -16.01 -6.02
CA ARG A 121 -1.93 -14.85 -5.60
C ARG A 121 -1.68 -13.62 -6.47
N SER A 122 -0.43 -13.42 -6.93
CA SER A 122 -0.11 -12.31 -7.85
C SER A 122 -0.84 -12.44 -9.18
N LEU A 123 -1.01 -13.65 -9.70
CA LEU A 123 -1.84 -13.91 -10.90
C LEU A 123 -3.33 -13.69 -10.62
N ASP A 124 -3.83 -14.21 -9.50
CA ASP A 124 -5.27 -14.15 -9.15
C ASP A 124 -5.75 -12.69 -8.92
N ARG A 125 -4.88 -11.80 -8.54
CA ARG A 125 -5.22 -10.38 -8.28
C ARG A 125 -5.05 -9.45 -9.48
N PHE A 126 -4.65 -9.94 -10.65
CA PHE A 126 -4.31 -9.10 -11.80
C PHE A 126 -4.92 -9.62 -13.11
N ASN A 127 -5.31 -8.70 -13.96
CA ASN A 127 -5.40 -8.84 -15.40
C ASN A 127 -5.10 -7.48 -16.06
N ASP A 128 -4.80 -7.48 -17.36
CA ASP A 128 -4.39 -6.27 -18.09
C ASP A 128 -5.43 -5.14 -18.06
N LYS A 129 -6.73 -5.48 -17.88
CA LYS A 129 -7.81 -4.48 -17.76
C LYS A 129 -7.69 -3.64 -16.49
N LEU A 130 -6.92 -4.10 -15.49
CA LEU A 130 -6.74 -3.36 -14.24
C LEU A 130 -5.73 -2.22 -14.35
N VAL A 131 -4.83 -2.23 -15.34
CA VAL A 131 -3.77 -1.22 -15.47
C VAL A 131 -4.30 0.22 -15.37
N PRO A 132 -5.29 0.65 -16.17
CA PRO A 132 -5.81 2.01 -16.06
C PRO A 132 -6.50 2.29 -14.72
N PHE A 133 -7.09 1.28 -14.09
CA PHE A 133 -7.70 1.43 -12.78
C PHE A 133 -6.63 1.60 -11.69
N MET A 134 -5.52 0.87 -11.76
CA MET A 134 -4.40 1.00 -10.83
C MET A 134 -3.75 2.38 -10.93
N GLN A 135 -3.56 2.91 -12.13
CA GLN A 135 -3.06 4.27 -12.36
C GLN A 135 -3.99 5.33 -11.74
N GLU A 136 -5.30 5.20 -11.94
CA GLU A 136 -6.28 6.12 -11.35
C GLU A 136 -6.38 5.96 -9.83
N GLU A 137 -6.26 4.75 -9.27
CA GLU A 137 -6.22 4.51 -7.82
C GLU A 137 -5.01 5.20 -7.20
N ASN A 138 -3.83 5.07 -7.81
CA ASN A 138 -2.61 5.75 -7.37
C ASN A 138 -2.81 7.26 -7.37
N ARG A 139 -3.32 7.83 -8.47
CA ARG A 139 -3.58 9.27 -8.58
C ARG A 139 -4.52 9.78 -7.49
N LEU A 140 -5.63 9.09 -7.23
CA LEU A 140 -6.60 9.47 -6.19
C LEU A 140 -6.00 9.35 -4.78
N THR A 141 -5.21 8.30 -4.54
CA THR A 141 -4.52 8.09 -3.27
C THR A 141 -3.47 9.17 -3.01
N THR A 142 -2.70 9.51 -4.03
CA THR A 142 -1.70 10.60 -3.95
C THR A 142 -2.38 11.95 -3.72
N GLU A 143 -3.53 12.21 -4.36
CA GLU A 143 -4.32 13.42 -4.12
C GLU A 143 -4.80 13.51 -2.66
N TYR A 144 -5.30 12.42 -2.10
CA TYR A 144 -5.69 12.35 -0.69
C TYR A 144 -4.51 12.60 0.24
N GLN A 145 -3.38 11.92 0.01
CA GLN A 145 -2.18 12.06 0.83
C GLN A 145 -1.67 13.51 0.81
N LYS A 146 -1.64 14.15 -0.36
CA LYS A 146 -1.22 15.55 -0.49
C LYS A 146 -2.17 16.50 0.25
N LEU A 147 -3.48 16.30 0.14
CA LEU A 147 -4.47 17.09 0.88
C LEU A 147 -4.23 17.03 2.40
N MET A 148 -4.03 15.82 2.93
CA MET A 148 -3.83 15.61 4.36
C MET A 148 -2.48 16.17 4.84
N ALA A 149 -1.42 15.98 4.05
CA ALA A 149 -0.07 16.41 4.40
C ALA A 149 0.12 17.94 4.38
N THR A 150 -0.65 18.64 3.53
CA THR A 150 -0.57 20.12 3.40
C THR A 150 -1.52 20.86 4.37
N ALA A 151 -2.14 20.17 5.32
CA ALA A 151 -3.01 20.79 6.32
C ALA A 151 -2.26 21.86 7.14
N GLN A 152 -2.82 23.06 7.20
CA GLN A 152 -2.35 24.19 7.99
C GLN A 152 -3.45 24.64 8.95
N ILE A 153 -3.21 24.48 10.24
CA ILE A 153 -4.17 24.78 11.31
C ILE A 153 -3.55 25.80 12.24
N GLU A 154 -4.11 27.00 12.24
CA GLU A 154 -3.68 28.06 13.15
C GLU A 154 -4.23 27.80 14.54
N PHE A 155 -3.32 27.54 15.52
CA PHE A 155 -3.67 27.29 16.91
C PHE A 155 -2.52 27.66 17.86
N ASP A 156 -2.84 28.32 18.97
CA ASP A 156 -1.88 28.72 20.01
C ASP A 156 -0.68 29.53 19.43
N GLY A 157 -0.97 30.44 18.48
CA GLY A 157 0.03 31.27 17.84
C GLY A 157 1.01 30.51 16.91
N LYS A 158 0.66 29.29 16.50
CA LYS A 158 1.47 28.40 15.65
C LYS A 158 0.65 27.91 14.48
N THR A 159 1.30 27.69 13.34
CA THR A 159 0.75 26.93 12.23
C THR A 159 1.11 25.47 12.44
N LEU A 160 0.11 24.60 12.59
CA LEU A 160 0.25 23.18 12.89
C LEU A 160 -0.31 22.34 11.74
N ASN A 161 0.25 21.15 11.54
CA ASN A 161 -0.37 20.12 10.73
C ASN A 161 -1.35 19.28 11.57
N LEU A 162 -2.01 18.31 10.95
CA LEU A 162 -2.98 17.43 11.60
C LEU A 162 -2.40 16.65 12.81
N TYR A 163 -1.12 16.31 12.81
CA TYR A 163 -0.47 15.66 13.95
C TYR A 163 -0.07 16.66 15.04
N GLY A 164 0.34 17.86 14.64
CA GLY A 164 0.72 18.91 15.58
C GLY A 164 -0.41 19.36 16.48
N ILE A 165 -1.63 19.50 15.92
CA ILE A 165 -2.83 19.89 16.69
C ILE A 165 -3.29 18.80 17.66
N GLN A 166 -3.09 17.51 17.33
CA GLN A 166 -3.50 16.39 18.20
C GLN A 166 -2.78 16.38 19.56
N LYS A 167 -1.58 16.98 19.66
CA LYS A 167 -0.88 17.13 20.95
C LYS A 167 -1.70 17.91 21.99
N TYR A 168 -2.60 18.77 21.54
CA TYR A 168 -3.47 19.54 22.41
C TYR A 168 -4.71 18.77 22.89
N PHE A 169 -5.01 17.58 22.30
CA PHE A 169 -6.14 16.75 22.72
C PHE A 169 -5.90 16.10 24.10
N GLU A 170 -4.67 16.09 24.58
CA GLU A 170 -4.29 15.58 25.90
C GLU A 170 -4.00 16.71 26.91
N ASN A 171 -4.29 17.97 26.56
CA ASN A 171 -4.05 19.11 27.45
C ASN A 171 -4.89 18.95 28.72
N PRO A 172 -4.36 19.21 29.95
CA PRO A 172 -5.12 19.19 31.20
C PRO A 172 -6.35 20.09 31.17
N ASP A 173 -6.25 21.27 30.53
CA ASP A 173 -7.38 22.20 30.39
C ASP A 173 -8.37 21.71 29.34
N ARG A 174 -9.63 21.51 29.75
CA ARG A 174 -10.70 21.04 28.89
C ARG A 174 -11.05 22.01 27.76
N GLU A 175 -10.98 23.32 28.01
CA GLU A 175 -11.30 24.33 27.00
C GLU A 175 -10.23 24.38 25.90
N VAL A 176 -8.97 24.16 26.25
CA VAL A 176 -7.88 24.00 25.26
C VAL A 176 -8.12 22.76 24.40
N ARG A 177 -8.46 21.60 25.00
CA ARG A 177 -8.78 20.38 24.23
C ARG A 177 -9.94 20.62 23.28
N ARG A 178 -11.02 21.25 23.76
CA ARG A 178 -12.23 21.54 22.97
C ARG A 178 -11.92 22.48 21.81
N ALA A 179 -11.16 23.54 22.06
CA ALA A 179 -10.76 24.49 21.02
C ALA A 179 -9.87 23.83 19.96
N ALA A 180 -8.91 23.01 20.38
CA ALA A 180 -8.07 22.25 19.46
C ALA A 180 -8.85 21.26 18.60
N PHE A 181 -9.76 20.50 19.22
CA PHE A 181 -10.63 19.57 18.49
C PHE A 181 -11.53 20.28 17.48
N LYS A 182 -12.07 21.44 17.83
CA LYS A 182 -12.86 22.26 16.92
C LYS A 182 -12.02 22.67 15.70
N LYS A 183 -10.80 23.14 15.90
CA LYS A 183 -9.89 23.51 14.80
C LYS A 183 -9.51 22.33 13.92
N TYR A 184 -9.32 21.17 14.52
CA TYR A 184 -9.09 19.92 13.78
C TYR A 184 -10.32 19.56 12.92
N SER A 185 -11.54 19.66 13.47
CA SER A 185 -12.79 19.38 12.73
C SER A 185 -13.03 20.39 11.60
N GLU A 186 -12.75 21.68 11.82
CA GLU A 186 -12.88 22.73 10.81
C GLU A 186 -12.04 22.44 9.53
N PHE A 187 -10.89 21.77 9.68
CA PHE A 187 -10.11 21.33 8.52
C PHE A 187 -10.90 20.31 7.67
N TYR A 188 -11.52 19.33 8.28
CA TYR A 188 -12.31 18.32 7.55
C TYR A 188 -13.58 18.92 6.96
N GLU A 189 -14.29 19.77 7.70
CA GLU A 189 -15.49 20.47 7.22
C GLU A 189 -15.18 21.34 6.00
N SER A 190 -14.06 22.07 6.03
CA SER A 190 -13.65 22.91 4.89
C SER A 190 -13.16 22.13 3.66
N ASN A 191 -12.84 20.84 3.82
CA ASN A 191 -12.42 19.95 2.75
C ASN A 191 -13.40 18.81 2.46
N GLU A 192 -14.62 18.87 3.05
CA GLU A 192 -15.62 17.79 3.01
C GLU A 192 -15.92 17.37 1.57
N GLU A 193 -16.30 18.29 0.70
CA GLU A 193 -16.64 18.02 -0.71
C GLU A 193 -15.50 17.30 -1.44
N ARG A 194 -14.26 17.74 -1.21
CA ARG A 194 -13.09 17.15 -1.85
C ARG A 194 -12.80 15.74 -1.33
N LEU A 195 -12.89 15.54 -0.02
CA LEU A 195 -12.70 14.23 0.61
C LEU A 195 -13.76 13.22 0.17
N GLU A 196 -15.04 13.64 0.16
CA GLU A 196 -16.14 12.80 -0.31
C GLU A 196 -16.02 12.43 -1.78
N ASN A 197 -15.60 13.38 -2.63
CA ASN A 197 -15.38 13.12 -4.05
C ASN A 197 -14.26 12.09 -4.26
N ILE A 198 -13.11 12.22 -3.56
CA ILE A 198 -12.02 11.25 -3.62
C ILE A 198 -12.50 9.87 -3.14
N PHE A 199 -13.18 9.82 -2.00
CA PHE A 199 -13.71 8.58 -1.42
C PHE A 199 -14.70 7.89 -2.35
N SER A 200 -15.68 8.63 -2.88
CA SER A 200 -16.70 8.09 -3.78
C SER A 200 -16.09 7.55 -5.07
N LYS A 201 -15.11 8.26 -5.64
CA LYS A 201 -14.36 7.80 -6.82
C LYS A 201 -13.58 6.52 -6.54
N LEU A 202 -12.92 6.42 -5.36
CA LEU A 202 -12.20 5.21 -4.97
C LEU A 202 -13.15 4.02 -4.77
N VAL A 203 -14.33 4.23 -4.19
CA VAL A 203 -15.34 3.17 -4.02
C VAL A 203 -15.84 2.66 -5.38
N ASP A 204 -16.18 3.56 -6.31
CA ASP A 204 -16.60 3.19 -7.66
C ASP A 204 -15.47 2.46 -8.41
N LEU A 205 -14.27 3.02 -8.40
CA LEU A 205 -13.10 2.47 -9.06
C LEU A 205 -12.79 1.05 -8.57
N ARG A 206 -12.70 0.86 -7.26
CA ARG A 206 -12.44 -0.45 -6.64
C ARG A 206 -13.54 -1.45 -6.93
N THR A 207 -14.79 -1.02 -6.97
CA THR A 207 -15.91 -1.88 -7.37
C THR A 207 -15.75 -2.36 -8.81
N ARG A 208 -15.35 -1.48 -9.73
CA ARG A 208 -15.08 -1.84 -11.13
C ARG A 208 -13.86 -2.77 -11.25
N MET A 209 -12.81 -2.57 -10.45
CA MET A 209 -11.67 -3.47 -10.39
C MET A 209 -12.08 -4.90 -9.98
N GLY A 210 -12.89 -5.02 -8.93
CA GLY A 210 -13.44 -6.32 -8.51
C GLY A 210 -14.22 -6.99 -9.64
N LYS A 211 -15.12 -6.26 -10.29
CA LYS A 211 -15.92 -6.76 -11.43
C LYS A 211 -15.06 -7.15 -12.63
N ALA A 212 -13.98 -6.42 -12.91
CA ALA A 212 -13.07 -6.76 -14.01
C ALA A 212 -12.34 -8.10 -13.80
N LEU A 213 -12.22 -8.56 -12.54
CA LEU A 213 -11.73 -9.89 -12.17
C LEU A 213 -12.84 -10.95 -11.99
N GLY A 214 -14.10 -10.58 -12.24
CA GLY A 214 -15.24 -11.52 -12.14
C GLY A 214 -15.85 -11.63 -10.74
N TYR A 215 -15.51 -10.73 -9.81
CA TYR A 215 -16.11 -10.67 -8.48
C TYR A 215 -17.33 -9.72 -8.45
N ASP A 216 -18.31 -10.02 -7.61
CA ASP A 216 -19.48 -9.14 -7.41
C ASP A 216 -19.10 -7.83 -6.71
N THR A 217 -18.10 -7.86 -5.84
CA THR A 217 -17.63 -6.73 -5.04
C THR A 217 -16.11 -6.63 -5.05
N PHE A 218 -15.56 -5.52 -4.55
CA PHE A 218 -14.11 -5.36 -4.37
C PHE A 218 -13.53 -6.27 -3.27
N THR A 219 -14.32 -6.72 -2.31
CA THR A 219 -13.83 -7.38 -1.09
C THR A 219 -12.92 -8.59 -1.37
N PRO A 220 -13.22 -9.51 -2.30
CA PRO A 220 -12.30 -10.61 -2.61
C PRO A 220 -10.94 -10.12 -3.13
N LEU A 221 -10.93 -9.14 -4.03
CA LEU A 221 -9.70 -8.53 -4.52
C LEU A 221 -8.92 -7.85 -3.38
N GLY A 222 -9.61 -7.13 -2.50
CA GLY A 222 -9.01 -6.51 -1.33
C GLY A 222 -8.32 -7.52 -0.39
N TYR A 223 -8.87 -8.72 -0.22
CA TYR A 223 -8.24 -9.81 0.52
C TYR A 223 -6.95 -10.29 -0.17
N LEU A 224 -6.97 -10.48 -1.49
CA LEU A 224 -5.79 -10.84 -2.26
C LEU A 224 -4.70 -9.76 -2.18
N GLN A 225 -5.06 -8.48 -2.29
CA GLN A 225 -4.13 -7.36 -2.18
C GLN A 225 -3.48 -7.26 -0.79
N GLN A 226 -4.22 -7.61 0.27
CA GLN A 226 -3.71 -7.64 1.64
C GLN A 226 -2.89 -8.91 1.97
N GLY A 227 -2.66 -9.79 0.99
CA GLY A 227 -1.87 -11.00 1.20
C GLY A 227 -2.57 -12.10 1.99
N ARG A 228 -3.90 -12.03 2.14
CA ARG A 228 -4.68 -13.03 2.87
C ARG A 228 -4.90 -14.26 2.00
N SER A 229 -4.14 -15.30 2.22
CA SER A 229 -4.14 -16.53 1.41
C SER A 229 -4.76 -17.73 2.11
N ASP A 230 -4.78 -17.76 3.43
CA ASP A 230 -5.18 -18.89 4.28
C ASP A 230 -6.46 -18.65 5.08
N TYR A 231 -7.02 -17.43 5.03
CA TYR A 231 -8.33 -17.11 5.60
C TYR A 231 -9.07 -16.09 4.73
N GLY A 232 -10.41 -16.14 4.79
CA GLY A 232 -11.29 -15.28 3.99
C GLY A 232 -12.32 -14.52 4.84
N GLN A 233 -13.35 -14.04 4.18
CA GLN A 233 -14.41 -13.24 4.81
C GLN A 233 -15.15 -14.00 5.92
N ARG A 234 -15.33 -15.34 5.75
CA ARG A 234 -16.04 -16.18 6.72
C ARG A 234 -15.30 -16.27 8.06
N GLU A 235 -14.00 -16.52 8.00
CA GLU A 235 -13.14 -16.61 9.19
C GLU A 235 -13.05 -15.26 9.91
N VAL A 236 -12.92 -14.16 9.15
CA VAL A 236 -12.94 -12.80 9.70
C VAL A 236 -14.31 -12.46 10.30
N ALA A 237 -15.41 -12.89 9.70
CA ALA A 237 -16.74 -12.69 10.27
C ALA A 237 -16.90 -13.43 11.62
N ALA A 238 -16.42 -14.67 11.70
CA ALA A 238 -16.42 -15.44 12.94
C ALA A 238 -15.59 -14.77 14.05
N PHE A 239 -14.38 -14.29 13.70
CA PHE A 239 -13.53 -13.53 14.63
C PHE A 239 -14.22 -12.24 15.14
N ARG A 240 -14.82 -11.46 14.24
CA ARG A 240 -15.55 -10.24 14.64
C ARG A 240 -16.72 -10.55 15.59
N GLU A 241 -17.43 -11.67 15.36
CA GLU A 241 -18.53 -12.06 16.24
C GLU A 241 -18.03 -12.48 17.64
N GLN A 242 -16.85 -13.13 17.74
CA GLN A 242 -16.18 -13.36 19.00
C GLN A 242 -15.83 -12.03 19.72
N VAL A 243 -15.22 -11.08 19.02
CA VAL A 243 -14.91 -9.77 19.59
C VAL A 243 -16.17 -9.08 20.08
N ARG A 244 -17.25 -9.11 19.30
CA ARG A 244 -18.54 -8.49 19.69
C ARG A 244 -19.13 -9.12 20.96
N LYS A 245 -19.04 -10.44 21.10
CA LYS A 245 -19.62 -11.14 22.25
C LYS A 245 -18.77 -11.08 23.51
N GLU A 246 -17.45 -11.16 23.37
CA GLU A 246 -16.56 -11.36 24.50
C GLU A 246 -15.81 -10.08 24.89
N ILE A 247 -15.33 -9.32 23.91
CA ILE A 247 -14.46 -8.17 24.17
C ILE A 247 -15.28 -6.88 24.37
N VAL A 248 -16.29 -6.63 23.53
CA VAL A 248 -17.08 -5.38 23.62
C VAL A 248 -17.71 -5.23 25.00
N PRO A 249 -18.40 -6.22 25.59
CA PRO A 249 -18.99 -6.07 26.93
C PRO A 249 -17.95 -5.85 28.04
N LEU A 250 -16.72 -6.37 27.87
CA LEU A 250 -15.63 -6.10 28.79
C LEU A 250 -15.17 -4.63 28.67
N CYS A 251 -15.02 -4.12 27.45
CA CYS A 251 -14.65 -2.72 27.22
C CYS A 251 -15.70 -1.76 27.79
N GLU A 252 -16.99 -2.05 27.61
CA GLU A 252 -18.07 -1.25 28.19
C GLU A 252 -17.95 -1.11 29.71
N LYS A 253 -17.71 -2.23 30.42
CA LYS A 253 -17.49 -2.21 31.88
C LYS A 253 -16.26 -1.41 32.29
N LEU A 254 -15.16 -1.51 31.49
CA LEU A 254 -13.95 -0.74 31.74
C LEU A 254 -14.17 0.77 31.54
N TYR A 255 -14.90 1.15 30.51
CA TYR A 255 -15.24 2.56 30.26
C TYR A 255 -16.16 3.12 31.33
N GLU A 256 -17.20 2.37 31.79
CA GLU A 256 -18.03 2.75 32.92
C GLU A 256 -17.22 2.94 34.22
N ALA A 257 -16.31 2.01 34.52
CA ALA A 257 -15.43 2.13 35.67
C ALA A 257 -14.49 3.34 35.55
N GLN A 258 -13.98 3.63 34.37
CA GLN A 258 -13.17 4.82 34.10
C GLN A 258 -13.98 6.09 34.29
N ALA A 259 -15.17 6.19 33.71
CA ALA A 259 -16.08 7.34 33.84
C ALA A 259 -16.38 7.65 35.33
N LYS A 260 -16.70 6.62 36.10
CA LYS A 260 -16.92 6.75 37.58
C LYS A 260 -15.68 7.28 38.31
N ARG A 261 -14.48 6.77 37.93
CA ARG A 261 -13.20 7.16 38.55
C ARG A 261 -12.85 8.62 38.29
N ILE A 262 -13.15 9.15 37.11
CA ILE A 262 -12.82 10.53 36.70
C ILE A 262 -13.98 11.50 36.90
N GLY A 263 -15.15 11.01 37.34
CA GLY A 263 -16.30 11.85 37.69
C GLY A 263 -17.08 12.41 36.49
N VAL A 264 -17.20 11.66 35.42
CA VAL A 264 -17.98 11.99 34.19
C VAL A 264 -18.97 10.89 33.86
#